data_1b657374f606455352502956f26ccd10
#
_entry.id   1b657374f606455352502956f26ccd10
#
_cell.length_a   1.000
_cell.length_b   1.000
_cell.length_c   1.000
_cell.angle_alpha   90.00
_cell.angle_beta   90.00
_cell.angle_gamma   90.00
#
_symmetry.space_group_name_H-M   'P 1'
#
loop_
_entity.id
_entity.type
_entity.pdbx_description
1 polymer ?
#
loop_
_entity_poly.entity_id
_entity_poly.type
_entity_poly.pdbx_seq_one_letter_code
_entity_poly.pdbx_strand_id
1 'polypeptide(L)'
;GTSVNSVPFESWMEIDMRSEGDETLEAVDAILQGAVQRALAEENSLRTRGEPLTVDVDMIGDRPSGEVALDHPFVEQATAVTNALGLFPGYGRSSTDSNIPISLGIPAVTIGGGGQGFGGHSLDEWFRNEDGALGVQRVMLIVLAQVGLAQMS
;
A
#
# COMPACT_ATOMS: atom_id res chain seq x y z
N GLY A 1 11.55 27.57 10.81
CA GLY A 1 12.02 28.94 11.14
C GLY A 1 11.39 29.99 10.24
N THR A 2 11.48 31.22 10.64
CA THR A 2 10.89 32.35 9.90
C THR A 2 11.82 32.91 8.83
N SER A 3 13.07 32.52 8.81
CA SER A 3 14.09 32.89 7.81
C SER A 3 15.17 31.83 7.70
N VAL A 4 15.97 31.88 6.63
CA VAL A 4 17.04 30.90 6.33
C VAL A 4 18.08 30.78 7.46
N ASN A 5 18.31 31.85 8.19
CA ASN A 5 19.29 31.93 9.27
C ASN A 5 18.67 31.84 10.69
N SER A 6 17.40 31.49 10.80
CA SER A 6 16.75 31.26 12.11
C SER A 6 16.71 29.79 12.47
N VAL A 7 16.86 29.52 13.76
CA VAL A 7 16.62 28.17 14.30
C VAL A 7 15.14 27.91 14.25
N PRO A 8 14.67 26.76 13.71
CA PRO A 8 13.27 26.40 13.71
C PRO A 8 12.80 26.09 15.13
N PHE A 9 11.55 26.44 15.44
CA PHE A 9 10.91 26.05 16.69
C PHE A 9 10.45 24.61 16.66
N GLU A 10 10.15 24.11 15.45
CA GLU A 10 9.60 22.80 15.18
C GLU A 10 10.12 22.33 13.82
N SER A 11 10.37 21.03 13.72
CA SER A 11 10.63 20.31 12.46
C SER A 11 9.85 19.02 12.51
N TRP A 12 9.31 18.61 11.38
CA TRP A 12 8.55 17.37 11.27
C TRP A 12 8.98 16.57 10.05
N MET A 13 8.70 15.29 10.07
CA MET A 13 8.87 14.39 8.93
C MET A 13 7.77 13.33 8.96
N GLU A 14 7.42 12.83 7.80
CA GLU A 14 6.55 11.68 7.63
C GLU A 14 7.40 10.48 7.21
N ILE A 15 7.10 9.33 7.79
CA ILE A 15 7.83 8.09 7.53
C ILE A 15 6.80 7.04 7.11
N ASP A 16 6.96 6.50 5.91
CA ASP A 16 6.14 5.41 5.38
C ASP A 16 6.94 4.11 5.48
N MET A 17 6.46 3.18 6.31
CA MET A 17 7.06 1.86 6.47
C MET A 17 6.16 0.82 5.81
N ARG A 18 6.75 -0.06 5.01
CA ARG A 18 6.03 -1.10 4.27
C ARG A 18 6.68 -2.45 4.46
N SER A 19 5.85 -3.48 4.65
CA SER A 19 6.28 -4.87 4.72
C SER A 19 5.19 -5.78 4.17
N GLU A 20 5.58 -6.99 3.80
CA GLU A 20 4.68 -8.08 3.39
C GLU A 20 4.09 -8.82 4.58
N GLY A 21 4.66 -8.67 5.78
CA GLY A 21 4.22 -9.33 7.01
C GLY A 21 4.24 -8.40 8.21
N ASP A 22 3.28 -8.60 9.10
CA ASP A 22 3.10 -7.79 10.31
C ASP A 22 4.32 -7.89 11.24
N GLU A 23 4.87 -9.08 11.45
CA GLU A 23 6.06 -9.27 12.31
C GLU A 23 7.25 -8.43 11.83
N THR A 24 7.44 -8.33 10.51
CA THR A 24 8.52 -7.52 9.95
C THR A 24 8.23 -6.03 10.08
N LEU A 25 6.97 -5.64 9.93
CA LEU A 25 6.55 -4.25 10.11
C LEU A 25 6.73 -3.80 11.55
N GLU A 26 6.31 -4.63 12.52
CA GLU A 26 6.53 -4.38 13.94
C GLU A 26 8.02 -4.26 14.28
N ALA A 27 8.87 -5.12 13.70
CA ALA A 27 10.31 -5.04 13.91
C ALA A 27 10.91 -3.73 13.37
N VAL A 28 10.48 -3.26 12.20
CA VAL A 28 10.91 -1.99 11.62
C VAL A 28 10.43 -0.82 12.47
N ASP A 29 9.19 -0.83 12.93
CA ASP A 29 8.66 0.21 13.83
C ASP A 29 9.46 0.26 15.15
N ALA A 30 9.73 -0.88 15.77
CA ALA A 30 10.53 -0.93 16.99
C ALA A 30 11.95 -0.33 16.80
N ILE A 31 12.58 -0.56 15.63
CA ILE A 31 13.86 0.02 15.27
C ILE A 31 13.74 1.54 15.14
N LEU A 32 12.69 2.03 14.47
CA LEU A 32 12.42 3.46 14.32
C LEU A 32 12.22 4.12 15.67
N GLN A 33 11.32 3.60 16.51
CA GLN A 33 11.05 4.14 17.84
C GLN A 33 12.34 4.21 18.68
N GLY A 34 13.12 3.12 18.66
CA GLY A 34 14.42 3.09 19.35
C GLY A 34 15.42 4.11 18.79
N ALA A 35 15.45 4.34 17.49
CA ALA A 35 16.33 5.33 16.87
C ALA A 35 15.92 6.77 17.27
N VAL A 36 14.63 7.07 17.27
CA VAL A 36 14.09 8.37 17.69
C VAL A 36 14.49 8.68 19.14
N GLN A 37 14.30 7.73 20.05
CA GLN A 37 14.62 7.93 21.46
C GLN A 37 16.14 8.10 21.70
N ARG A 38 16.97 7.33 20.99
CA ARG A 38 18.44 7.50 21.06
C ARG A 38 18.86 8.87 20.54
N ALA A 39 18.35 9.30 19.39
CA ALA A 39 18.67 10.60 18.81
C ALA A 39 18.25 11.75 19.75
N LEU A 40 17.05 11.67 20.31
CA LEU A 40 16.57 12.65 21.29
C LEU A 40 17.47 12.74 22.52
N ALA A 41 17.86 11.58 23.07
CA ALA A 41 18.75 11.53 24.23
C ALA A 41 20.16 12.08 23.91
N GLU A 42 20.69 11.76 22.75
CA GLU A 42 21.99 12.24 22.26
C GLU A 42 21.98 13.76 22.11
N GLU A 43 21.01 14.33 21.40
CA GLU A 43 20.88 15.78 21.21
C GLU A 43 20.70 16.50 22.55
N ASN A 44 19.84 15.99 23.42
CA ASN A 44 19.66 16.58 24.74
C ASN A 44 20.90 16.51 25.64
N SER A 45 21.77 15.52 25.45
CA SER A 45 23.03 15.42 26.17
C SER A 45 24.03 16.52 25.79
N LEU A 46 23.94 17.03 24.58
CA LEU A 46 24.78 18.12 24.05
C LEU A 46 24.24 19.51 24.42
N ARG A 47 23.07 19.58 24.99
CA ARG A 47 22.40 20.84 25.34
C ARG A 47 23.17 21.61 26.42
N THR A 48 23.47 22.85 26.13
CA THR A 48 24.18 23.75 27.06
C THR A 48 23.27 24.84 27.67
N ARG A 49 22.08 25.06 27.09
CA ARG A 49 21.10 26.07 27.53
C ARG A 49 19.74 25.81 26.90
N GLY A 50 18.70 26.45 27.42
CA GLY A 50 17.30 26.31 26.97
C GLY A 50 16.63 25.07 27.53
N GLU A 51 15.37 24.83 27.16
CA GLU A 51 14.62 23.64 27.52
C GLU A 51 15.08 22.44 26.69
N PRO A 52 14.89 21.19 27.16
CA PRO A 52 15.15 19.99 26.38
C PRO A 52 14.30 19.96 25.11
N LEU A 53 14.85 19.33 24.07
CA LEU A 53 14.05 18.95 22.91
C LEU A 53 13.04 17.89 23.31
N THR A 54 11.89 17.95 22.68
CA THR A 54 10.83 16.94 22.76
C THR A 54 10.58 16.36 21.40
N VAL A 55 10.02 15.16 21.33
CA VAL A 55 9.54 14.53 20.12
C VAL A 55 8.18 13.90 20.37
N ASP A 56 7.24 14.17 19.47
CA ASP A 56 5.96 13.47 19.38
C ASP A 56 6.00 12.55 18.17
N VAL A 57 5.53 11.32 18.33
CA VAL A 57 5.47 10.33 17.27
C VAL A 57 4.03 9.87 17.13
N ASP A 58 3.37 10.32 16.08
CA ASP A 58 1.96 10.02 15.82
C ASP A 58 1.83 9.02 14.67
N MET A 59 1.10 7.95 14.90
CA MET A 59 0.70 7.03 13.84
C MET A 59 -0.49 7.61 13.07
N ILE A 60 -0.24 8.17 11.89
CA ILE A 60 -1.25 8.82 11.05
C ILE A 60 -1.97 7.88 10.09
N GLY A 61 -1.49 6.64 9.97
CA GLY A 61 -2.11 5.60 9.14
C GLY A 61 -1.57 4.23 9.50
N ASP A 62 -2.47 3.26 9.48
CA ASP A 62 -2.16 1.84 9.65
C ASP A 62 -2.95 1.04 8.61
N ARG A 63 -2.24 0.36 7.73
CA ARG A 63 -2.83 -0.53 6.73
C ARG A 63 -2.27 -1.93 6.97
N PRO A 64 -3.13 -2.88 7.36
CA PRO A 64 -2.68 -4.22 7.69
C PRO A 64 -2.04 -4.92 6.49
N SER A 65 -1.09 -5.80 6.75
CA SER A 65 -0.51 -6.68 5.76
C SER A 65 -1.39 -7.88 5.47
N GLY A 66 -1.06 -8.64 4.44
CA GLY A 66 -1.70 -9.91 4.14
C GLY A 66 -1.44 -10.34 2.70
N GLU A 67 -1.61 -11.63 2.47
CA GLU A 67 -1.49 -12.22 1.14
C GLU A 67 -2.59 -13.23 0.86
N VAL A 68 -2.85 -13.46 -0.41
CA VAL A 68 -3.67 -14.56 -0.90
C VAL A 68 -2.77 -15.48 -1.72
N ALA A 69 -2.76 -16.78 -1.39
CA ALA A 69 -1.93 -17.76 -2.07
C ALA A 69 -2.29 -17.82 -3.57
N LEU A 70 -1.29 -18.03 -4.43
CA LEU A 70 -1.50 -18.08 -5.88
C LEU A 70 -2.39 -19.26 -6.32
N ASP A 71 -2.41 -20.34 -5.56
CA ASP A 71 -3.26 -21.52 -5.74
C ASP A 71 -4.64 -21.40 -5.08
N HIS A 72 -4.95 -20.23 -4.54
CA HIS A 72 -6.29 -20.00 -4.00
C HIS A 72 -7.31 -19.98 -5.15
N PRO A 73 -8.47 -20.68 -5.02
CA PRO A 73 -9.46 -20.81 -6.11
C PRO A 73 -9.91 -19.48 -6.73
N PHE A 74 -10.01 -18.41 -5.93
CA PHE A 74 -10.37 -17.09 -6.42
C PHE A 74 -9.27 -16.47 -7.30
N VAL A 75 -7.99 -16.68 -6.96
CA VAL A 75 -6.85 -16.22 -7.76
C VAL A 75 -6.78 -17.01 -9.07
N GLU A 76 -6.95 -18.34 -9.01
CA GLU A 76 -7.00 -19.18 -10.20
C GLU A 76 -8.14 -18.80 -11.15
N GLN A 77 -9.32 -18.50 -10.61
CA GLN A 77 -10.47 -18.03 -11.39
C GLN A 77 -10.18 -16.69 -12.07
N ALA A 78 -9.63 -15.70 -11.35
CA ALA A 78 -9.25 -14.41 -11.93
C ALA A 78 -8.19 -14.56 -13.02
N THR A 79 -7.26 -15.50 -12.82
CA THR A 79 -6.23 -15.89 -13.80
C THR A 79 -6.87 -16.51 -15.05
N ALA A 80 -7.79 -17.46 -14.88
CA ALA A 80 -8.47 -18.12 -15.99
C ALA A 80 -9.27 -17.12 -16.83
N VAL A 81 -10.01 -16.20 -16.18
CA VAL A 81 -10.74 -15.13 -16.88
C VAL A 81 -9.79 -14.23 -17.65
N THR A 82 -8.66 -13.85 -17.05
CA THR A 82 -7.65 -13.00 -17.70
C THR A 82 -7.10 -13.67 -18.98
N ASN A 83 -6.75 -14.95 -18.89
CA ASN A 83 -6.30 -15.76 -20.01
C ASN A 83 -7.38 -15.92 -21.10
N ALA A 84 -8.64 -16.11 -20.73
CA ALA A 84 -9.75 -16.24 -21.66
C ALA A 84 -10.00 -14.98 -22.51
N LEU A 85 -9.61 -13.82 -21.99
CA LEU A 85 -9.61 -12.54 -22.72
C LEU A 85 -8.37 -12.31 -23.58
N GLY A 86 -7.45 -13.28 -23.66
CA GLY A 86 -6.20 -13.15 -24.41
C GLY A 86 -5.17 -12.26 -23.72
N LEU A 87 -5.37 -11.96 -22.45
CA LEU A 87 -4.44 -11.17 -21.63
C LEU A 87 -3.50 -12.09 -20.86
N PHE A 88 -2.34 -11.56 -20.49
CA PHE A 88 -1.35 -12.30 -19.69
C PHE A 88 -1.42 -11.84 -18.23
N PRO A 89 -1.77 -12.72 -17.28
CA PRO A 89 -1.80 -12.36 -15.87
C PRO A 89 -0.37 -12.17 -15.35
N GLY A 90 -0.13 -11.03 -14.71
CA GLY A 90 1.05 -10.80 -13.88
C GLY A 90 0.64 -10.85 -12.42
N TYR A 91 1.53 -11.38 -11.57
CA TYR A 91 1.30 -11.43 -10.14
C TYR A 91 2.27 -10.47 -9.45
N GLY A 92 1.78 -9.75 -8.47
CA GLY A 92 2.56 -8.77 -7.72
C GLY A 92 1.93 -8.46 -6.38
N ARG A 93 2.67 -7.73 -5.58
CA ARG A 93 2.24 -7.22 -4.29
C ARG A 93 2.21 -5.70 -4.34
N SER A 94 1.19 -5.12 -3.73
CA SER A 94 1.02 -3.67 -3.67
C SER A 94 0.13 -3.31 -2.49
N SER A 95 0.30 -2.11 -1.96
CA SER A 95 -0.64 -1.57 -0.98
C SER A 95 -1.89 -1.09 -1.72
N THR A 96 -3.02 -1.75 -1.48
CA THR A 96 -4.31 -1.47 -2.10
C THR A 96 -5.44 -1.67 -1.08
N ASP A 97 -6.66 -1.34 -1.47
CA ASP A 97 -7.83 -1.58 -0.61
C ASP A 97 -8.11 -3.08 -0.36
N SER A 98 -7.48 -3.97 -1.13
CA SER A 98 -7.52 -5.43 -0.88
C SER A 98 -6.85 -5.83 0.44
N ASN A 99 -5.98 -5.00 1.01
CA ASN A 99 -5.34 -5.25 2.30
C ASN A 99 -6.38 -5.48 3.40
N ILE A 100 -7.46 -4.69 3.42
CA ILE A 100 -8.49 -4.79 4.48
C ILE A 100 -9.23 -6.14 4.44
N PRO A 101 -9.88 -6.56 3.34
CA PRO A 101 -10.52 -7.87 3.33
C PRO A 101 -9.53 -9.01 3.57
N ILE A 102 -8.32 -8.94 3.04
CA ILE A 102 -7.30 -9.99 3.24
C ILE A 102 -6.94 -10.12 4.73
N SER A 103 -6.73 -9.02 5.44
CA SER A 103 -6.44 -9.04 6.88
C SER A 103 -7.58 -9.63 7.73
N LEU A 104 -8.79 -9.62 7.20
CA LEU A 104 -9.98 -10.23 7.82
C LEU A 104 -10.19 -11.70 7.38
N GLY A 105 -9.25 -12.28 6.65
CA GLY A 105 -9.35 -13.65 6.13
C GLY A 105 -10.30 -13.77 4.92
N ILE A 106 -10.68 -12.68 4.30
CA ILE A 106 -11.54 -12.65 3.12
C ILE A 106 -10.63 -12.55 1.88
N PRO A 107 -10.64 -13.54 0.99
CA PRO A 107 -9.83 -13.51 -0.22
C PRO A 107 -10.17 -12.30 -1.10
N ALA A 108 -9.18 -11.53 -1.47
CA ALA A 108 -9.34 -10.38 -2.35
C ALA A 108 -8.19 -10.27 -3.33
N VAL A 109 -8.46 -9.74 -4.51
CA VAL A 109 -7.45 -9.46 -5.54
C VAL A 109 -7.66 -8.07 -6.10
N THR A 110 -6.57 -7.37 -6.33
CA THR A 110 -6.59 -6.13 -7.10
C THR A 110 -6.22 -6.44 -8.54
N ILE A 111 -7.02 -5.95 -9.47
CA ILE A 111 -6.80 -6.15 -10.91
C ILE A 111 -6.70 -4.80 -11.61
N GLY A 112 -5.93 -4.74 -12.69
CA GLY A 112 -5.88 -3.54 -13.53
C GLY A 112 -7.22 -3.27 -14.22
N GLY A 113 -7.64 -2.01 -14.27
CA GLY A 113 -8.90 -1.56 -14.90
C GLY A 113 -8.85 -1.50 -16.44
N GLY A 114 -7.78 -1.97 -17.07
CA GLY A 114 -7.51 -1.79 -18.50
C GLY A 114 -6.72 -0.51 -18.77
N GLY A 115 -6.41 -0.24 -20.05
CA GLY A 115 -5.57 0.89 -20.41
C GLY A 115 -4.08 0.68 -20.12
N GLN A 116 -3.31 1.71 -20.35
CA GLN A 116 -1.88 1.76 -20.08
C GLN A 116 -1.54 2.99 -19.25
N GLY A 117 -0.66 2.83 -18.29
CA GLY A 117 -0.17 3.94 -17.47
C GLY A 117 1.31 3.82 -17.19
N PHE A 118 1.95 4.93 -16.95
CA PHE A 118 3.37 5.01 -16.60
C PHE A 118 3.63 6.18 -15.67
N GLY A 119 4.74 6.10 -14.94
CA GLY A 119 5.20 7.18 -14.08
C GLY A 119 4.34 7.43 -12.85
N GLY A 120 3.61 6.43 -12.37
CA GLY A 120 2.77 6.56 -11.18
C GLY A 120 3.49 7.24 -10.02
N HIS A 121 2.82 8.17 -9.34
CA HIS A 121 3.35 9.01 -8.27
C HIS A 121 4.44 10.01 -8.69
N SER A 122 4.56 10.33 -9.97
CA SER A 122 5.47 11.35 -10.48
C SER A 122 4.72 12.46 -11.22
N LEU A 123 5.41 13.59 -11.49
CA LEU A 123 4.84 14.69 -12.28
C LEU A 123 4.65 14.31 -13.75
N ASP A 124 5.29 13.24 -14.22
CA ASP A 124 5.20 12.71 -15.58
C ASP A 124 4.20 11.55 -15.67
N GLU A 125 3.36 11.36 -14.66
CA GLU A 125 2.33 10.33 -14.66
C GLU A 125 1.34 10.53 -15.80
N TRP A 126 1.08 9.47 -16.56
CA TRP A 126 0.07 9.49 -17.61
C TRP A 126 -0.72 8.19 -17.67
N PHE A 127 -1.92 8.31 -18.19
CA PHE A 127 -2.80 7.19 -18.48
C PHE A 127 -3.37 7.32 -19.90
N ARG A 128 -3.37 6.22 -20.64
CA ARG A 128 -3.98 6.08 -21.95
C ARG A 128 -5.07 5.01 -21.90
N ASN A 129 -6.27 5.38 -22.25
CA ASN A 129 -7.40 4.46 -22.31
C ASN A 129 -7.39 3.64 -23.60
N GLU A 130 -6.37 2.79 -23.76
CA GLU A 130 -6.31 1.76 -24.80
C GLU A 130 -6.88 0.46 -24.22
N ASP A 131 -7.81 -0.16 -24.93
CA ASP A 131 -8.45 -1.42 -24.50
C ASP A 131 -9.07 -1.39 -23.07
N GLY A 132 -9.47 -0.22 -22.58
CA GLY A 132 -10.11 -0.08 -21.28
C GLY A 132 -11.39 -0.95 -21.16
N ALA A 133 -12.07 -1.21 -22.27
CA ALA A 133 -13.21 -2.12 -22.29
C ALA A 133 -12.86 -3.55 -21.87
N LEU A 134 -11.64 -4.04 -22.13
CA LEU A 134 -11.18 -5.35 -21.67
C LEU A 134 -11.04 -5.41 -20.14
N GLY A 135 -10.64 -4.32 -19.50
CA GLY A 135 -10.63 -4.23 -18.05
C GLY A 135 -12.02 -4.38 -17.44
N VAL A 136 -13.02 -3.69 -18.00
CA VAL A 136 -14.42 -3.79 -17.58
C VAL A 136 -14.95 -5.21 -17.80
N GLN A 137 -14.70 -5.80 -18.96
CA GLN A 137 -15.10 -7.18 -19.27
C GLN A 137 -14.47 -8.17 -18.28
N ARG A 138 -13.20 -8.00 -17.94
CA ARG A 138 -12.50 -8.84 -16.99
C ARG A 138 -13.15 -8.80 -15.61
N VAL A 139 -13.42 -7.61 -15.07
CA VAL A 139 -14.13 -7.46 -13.79
C VAL A 139 -15.48 -8.17 -13.84
N MET A 140 -16.27 -7.91 -14.87
CA MET A 140 -17.61 -8.48 -15.05
C MET A 140 -17.56 -10.01 -15.09
N LEU A 141 -16.63 -10.58 -15.84
CA LEU A 141 -16.49 -12.03 -15.94
C LEU A 141 -16.03 -12.68 -14.64
N ILE A 142 -15.12 -12.04 -13.90
CA ILE A 142 -14.69 -12.52 -12.57
C ILE A 142 -15.88 -12.54 -11.61
N VAL A 143 -16.65 -11.46 -11.57
CA VAL A 143 -17.86 -11.39 -10.71
C VAL A 143 -18.86 -12.47 -11.10
N LEU A 144 -19.19 -12.60 -12.39
CA LEU A 144 -20.13 -13.61 -12.87
C LEU A 144 -19.66 -15.05 -12.60
N ALA A 145 -18.37 -15.30 -12.73
CA ALA A 145 -17.79 -16.59 -12.43
C ALA A 145 -17.85 -16.92 -10.92
N GLN A 146 -17.80 -15.90 -10.07
CA GLN A 146 -17.88 -16.07 -8.62
C GLN A 146 -19.31 -16.25 -8.13
N VAL A 147 -20.26 -15.48 -8.65
CA VAL A 147 -21.65 -15.48 -8.16
C VAL A 147 -22.60 -16.39 -8.98
N GLY A 148 -22.17 -16.79 -10.17
CA GLY A 148 -23.01 -17.54 -11.11
C GLY A 148 -24.01 -16.66 -11.85
N LEU A 149 -24.77 -17.29 -12.75
CA LEU A 149 -25.88 -16.68 -13.48
C LEU A 149 -27.21 -17.20 -12.90
N ALA A 150 -28.18 -16.31 -12.72
CA ALA A 150 -29.51 -16.72 -12.36
C ALA A 150 -30.10 -17.59 -13.51
N GLN A 151 -30.63 -18.75 -13.15
CA GLN A 151 -31.40 -19.53 -14.12
C GLN A 151 -32.69 -18.78 -14.43
N MET A 152 -32.89 -18.43 -15.69
CA MET A 152 -34.19 -17.92 -16.15
C MET A 152 -35.16 -19.09 -16.17
N SER A 153 -36.14 -19.04 -15.30
CA SER A 153 -37.28 -19.95 -15.25
C SER A 153 -38.30 -19.64 -16.32
#